data_f3edebd7423b7cdca4be2860c7ff7586
#
_entry.id   f3edebd7423b7cdca4be2860c7ff7586
#
_cell.length_a   1.000
_cell.length_b   1.000
_cell.length_c   1.000
_cell.angle_alpha   90.00
_cell.angle_beta   90.00
_cell.angle_gamma   90.00
#
_symmetry.space_group_name_H-M   'P 1'
#
loop_
_entity.id
_entity.type
_entity.pdbx_description
1 polymer ?
#
loop_
_entity_poly.entity_id
_entity_poly.type
_entity_poly.pdbx_seq_one_letter_code
_entity_poly.pdbx_strand_id
1 'polypeptide(L)'
;MKKLLLIQITILMSAFSFAKIEVLDRVAIIVDEGVVMESQIKDLLQTTKLRSIEQGMQLPPTEALLEEIQEQLIIQELQLQRGQEFGIRISDGELNQTFIQIAANNGVNLEQFIKDYEASGQSYEKLREEIRRDMIIQRVQRGIVSGSINITAQEIEGFLATEEAIAQLTPELLVRQIQVSSLEAAETILLRLEEGEDFEALVEEKSINQNKSQGGLMPWRKINEMPSVFADAIRNQ
;
A
#
# COMPACT_ATOMS: atom_id res chain seq x y z
N MET A 1 76.30 2.36 -22.81
CA MET A 1 76.06 1.68 -21.53
C MET A 1 75.19 2.51 -20.57
N LYS A 2 75.46 3.82 -20.32
CA LYS A 2 74.65 4.67 -19.41
C LYS A 2 73.17 4.85 -19.79
N LYS A 3 72.83 4.95 -21.12
CA LYS A 3 71.46 5.06 -21.61
C LYS A 3 70.64 3.77 -21.45
N LEU A 4 71.29 2.61 -21.59
CA LEU A 4 70.63 1.31 -21.38
C LEU A 4 70.28 1.06 -19.89
N LEU A 5 71.17 1.51 -18.99
CA LEU A 5 70.96 1.41 -17.54
C LEU A 5 69.79 2.29 -17.06
N LEU A 6 69.64 3.48 -17.64
CA LEU A 6 68.53 4.39 -17.33
C LEU A 6 67.15 3.82 -17.75
N ILE A 7 67.10 3.13 -18.90
CA ILE A 7 65.89 2.48 -19.40
C ILE A 7 65.48 1.30 -18.49
N GLN A 8 66.45 0.52 -18.00
CA GLN A 8 66.16 -0.57 -17.07
C GLN A 8 65.68 -0.10 -15.70
N ILE A 9 66.15 1.04 -15.19
CA ILE A 9 65.70 1.62 -13.93
C ILE A 9 64.29 2.15 -14.07
N THR A 10 63.91 2.75 -15.22
CA THR A 10 62.55 3.25 -15.44
C THR A 10 61.53 2.12 -15.55
N ILE A 11 61.89 0.98 -16.15
CA ILE A 11 61.02 -0.22 -16.25
C ILE A 11 60.85 -0.89 -14.86
N LEU A 12 61.85 -0.85 -13.99
CA LEU A 12 61.75 -1.43 -12.66
C LEU A 12 60.92 -0.60 -11.71
N MET A 13 60.83 0.72 -11.88
CA MET A 13 59.97 1.62 -11.09
C MET A 13 58.46 1.52 -11.43
N SER A 14 58.12 1.04 -12.62
CA SER A 14 56.70 0.86 -13.01
C SER A 14 56.03 -0.41 -12.44
N ALA A 15 56.78 -1.30 -11.81
CA ALA A 15 56.31 -2.58 -11.27
C ALA A 15 55.74 -2.48 -9.83
N PHE A 16 55.86 -1.33 -9.15
CA PHE A 16 55.25 -1.13 -7.84
C PHE A 16 53.90 -0.44 -7.92
N SER A 17 53.01 -1.01 -8.71
CA SER A 17 51.58 -0.74 -8.52
C SER A 17 51.11 -1.48 -7.29
N PHE A 18 51.12 -0.80 -6.14
CA PHE A 18 50.42 -1.28 -4.96
C PHE A 18 48.92 -1.34 -5.29
N ALA A 19 48.46 -2.51 -5.67
CA ALA A 19 47.04 -2.78 -5.68
C ALA A 19 46.54 -2.66 -4.23
N LYS A 20 45.90 -1.54 -3.93
CA LYS A 20 45.20 -1.36 -2.64
C LYS A 20 44.09 -2.38 -2.63
N ILE A 21 44.19 -3.38 -1.77
CA ILE A 21 43.07 -4.30 -1.54
C ILE A 21 42.02 -3.48 -0.82
N GLU A 22 41.01 -3.08 -1.57
CA GLU A 22 39.83 -2.42 -1.03
C GLU A 22 38.86 -3.52 -0.59
N VAL A 23 38.60 -3.62 0.70
CA VAL A 23 37.62 -4.53 1.24
C VAL A 23 36.27 -3.93 0.85
N LEU A 24 35.59 -4.56 -0.10
CA LEU A 24 34.30 -4.07 -0.62
C LEU A 24 33.20 -4.14 0.44
N ASP A 25 33.17 -5.21 1.24
CA ASP A 25 32.20 -5.39 2.33
C ASP A 25 32.66 -6.52 3.26
N ARG A 26 32.02 -6.65 4.44
CA ARG A 26 32.31 -7.70 5.41
C ARG A 26 31.03 -8.39 5.86
N VAL A 27 31.11 -9.69 6.08
CA VAL A 27 30.05 -10.45 6.73
C VAL A 27 29.99 -10.04 8.20
N ALA A 28 28.83 -9.50 8.62
CA ALA A 28 28.58 -9.12 10.00
C ALA A 28 27.90 -10.25 10.79
N ILE A 29 26.91 -10.92 10.16
CA ILE A 29 26.10 -11.96 10.80
C ILE A 29 25.93 -13.12 9.81
N ILE A 30 26.04 -14.35 10.27
CA ILE A 30 25.68 -15.56 9.50
C ILE A 30 24.29 -15.99 9.96
N VAL A 31 23.38 -16.17 9.00
CA VAL A 31 21.98 -16.52 9.26
C VAL A 31 21.64 -17.75 8.44
N ASP A 32 21.74 -18.92 9.06
CA ASP A 32 21.54 -20.22 8.41
C ASP A 32 22.40 -20.37 7.14
N GLU A 33 21.81 -20.40 5.95
CA GLU A 33 22.53 -20.51 4.66
C GLU A 33 22.92 -19.13 4.06
N GLY A 34 22.52 -18.02 4.69
CA GLY A 34 22.75 -16.66 4.21
C GLY A 34 23.58 -15.81 5.14
N VAL A 35 23.75 -14.54 4.77
CA VAL A 35 24.57 -13.61 5.54
C VAL A 35 23.96 -12.21 5.56
N VAL A 36 24.19 -11.48 6.65
CA VAL A 36 23.97 -10.05 6.74
C VAL A 36 25.33 -9.36 6.64
N MET A 37 25.44 -8.39 5.73
CA MET A 37 26.67 -7.66 5.50
C MET A 37 26.75 -6.42 6.40
N GLU A 38 27.98 -5.99 6.71
CA GLU A 38 28.22 -4.78 7.52
C GLU A 38 27.64 -3.51 6.87
N SER A 39 27.69 -3.44 5.54
CA SER A 39 27.08 -2.34 4.78
C SER A 39 25.57 -2.25 5.00
N GLN A 40 24.86 -3.38 5.02
CA GLN A 40 23.41 -3.40 5.22
C GLN A 40 23.03 -2.83 6.60
N ILE A 41 23.78 -3.17 7.65
CA ILE A 41 23.57 -2.64 8.99
C ILE A 41 23.81 -1.12 9.01
N LYS A 42 24.90 -0.65 8.37
CA LYS A 42 25.20 0.79 8.29
C LYS A 42 24.17 1.57 7.53
N ASP A 43 23.75 1.07 6.38
CA ASP A 43 22.79 1.72 5.51
C ASP A 43 21.41 1.83 6.20
N LEU A 44 20.95 0.75 6.83
CA LEU A 44 19.68 0.77 7.57
C LEU A 44 19.75 1.68 8.79
N LEU A 45 20.86 1.68 9.53
CA LEU A 45 21.07 2.59 10.66
C LEU A 45 21.03 4.05 10.22
N GLN A 46 21.69 4.39 9.13
CA GLN A 46 21.71 5.75 8.59
C GLN A 46 20.31 6.18 8.12
N THR A 47 19.62 5.32 7.37
CA THR A 47 18.27 5.59 6.87
C THR A 47 17.29 5.78 8.03
N THR A 48 17.35 4.92 9.06
CA THR A 48 16.49 5.03 10.24
C THR A 48 16.74 6.32 10.99
N LYS A 49 18.01 6.73 11.17
CA LYS A 49 18.35 8.00 11.82
C LYS A 49 17.81 9.20 11.04
N LEU A 50 18.00 9.23 9.71
CA LEU A 50 17.52 10.34 8.88
C LEU A 50 16.00 10.45 8.94
N ARG A 51 15.29 9.35 8.78
CA ARG A 51 13.82 9.31 8.85
C ARG A 51 13.29 9.77 10.21
N SER A 52 13.93 9.36 11.29
CA SER A 52 13.52 9.77 12.64
C SER A 52 13.72 11.28 12.86
N ILE A 53 14.81 11.86 12.34
CA ILE A 53 15.05 13.30 12.38
C ILE A 53 13.98 14.05 11.60
N GLU A 54 13.65 13.60 10.38
CA GLU A 54 12.62 14.21 9.53
C GLU A 54 11.23 14.16 10.19
N GLN A 55 10.93 13.10 10.92
CA GLN A 55 9.65 12.90 11.61
C GLN A 55 9.63 13.50 13.03
N GLY A 56 10.72 14.08 13.50
CA GLY A 56 10.83 14.65 14.85
C GLY A 56 10.73 13.59 15.97
N MET A 57 11.01 12.32 15.65
CA MET A 57 10.96 11.22 16.61
C MET A 57 12.29 11.14 17.40
N GLN A 58 12.18 10.80 18.70
CA GLN A 58 13.36 10.48 19.52
C GLN A 58 13.84 9.07 19.20
N LEU A 59 15.13 8.96 18.91
CA LEU A 59 15.78 7.68 18.71
C LEU A 59 16.15 7.03 20.07
N PRO A 60 16.06 5.69 20.16
CA PRO A 60 16.66 4.98 21.30
C PRO A 60 18.17 5.14 21.34
N PRO A 61 18.85 4.76 22.44
CA PRO A 61 20.30 4.72 22.48
C PRO A 61 20.87 3.93 21.30
N THR A 62 22.03 4.37 20.78
CA THR A 62 22.60 3.80 19.54
C THR A 62 22.80 2.27 19.62
N GLU A 63 23.13 1.75 20.81
CA GLU A 63 23.35 0.32 21.04
C GLU A 63 22.04 -0.47 20.87
N ALA A 64 20.96 -0.04 21.50
CA ALA A 64 19.64 -0.63 21.36
C ALA A 64 19.10 -0.56 19.91
N LEU A 65 19.34 0.57 19.22
CA LEU A 65 18.98 0.72 17.81
C LEU A 65 19.78 -0.24 16.90
N LEU A 66 21.05 -0.49 17.22
CA LEU A 66 21.86 -1.46 16.47
C LEU A 66 21.35 -2.89 16.67
N GLU A 67 20.98 -3.26 17.88
CA GLU A 67 20.39 -4.58 18.16
C GLU A 67 19.09 -4.78 17.39
N GLU A 68 18.19 -3.78 17.40
CA GLU A 68 16.94 -3.81 16.65
C GLU A 68 17.17 -3.96 15.15
N ILE A 69 18.12 -3.21 14.59
CA ILE A 69 18.47 -3.28 13.16
C ILE A 69 19.05 -4.65 12.80
N GLN A 70 19.91 -5.21 13.65
CA GLN A 70 20.48 -6.53 13.42
C GLN A 70 19.39 -7.61 13.44
N GLU A 71 18.49 -7.57 14.41
CA GLU A 71 17.36 -8.48 14.49
C GLU A 71 16.45 -8.36 13.27
N GLN A 72 16.13 -7.13 12.84
CA GLN A 72 15.35 -6.89 11.64
C GLN A 72 15.99 -7.52 10.39
N LEU A 73 17.31 -7.33 10.21
CA LEU A 73 18.03 -7.87 9.05
C LEU A 73 18.13 -9.41 9.11
N ILE A 74 18.27 -10.00 10.29
CA ILE A 74 18.21 -11.46 10.48
C ILE A 74 16.85 -12.00 10.06
N ILE A 75 15.76 -11.38 10.53
CA ILE A 75 14.41 -11.78 10.17
C ILE A 75 14.18 -11.64 8.67
N GLN A 76 14.63 -10.55 8.04
CA GLN A 76 14.53 -10.36 6.60
C GLN A 76 15.26 -11.46 5.82
N GLU A 77 16.47 -11.82 6.24
CA GLU A 77 17.27 -12.87 5.61
C GLU A 77 16.56 -14.24 5.72
N LEU A 78 16.05 -14.60 6.90
CA LEU A 78 15.26 -15.82 7.09
C LEU A 78 14.00 -15.86 6.20
N GLN A 79 13.33 -14.72 6.03
CA GLN A 79 12.17 -14.62 5.15
C GLN A 79 12.55 -14.78 3.67
N LEU A 80 13.70 -14.28 3.25
CA LEU A 80 14.20 -14.48 1.89
C LEU A 80 14.53 -15.94 1.61
N GLN A 81 15.22 -16.62 2.55
CA GLN A 81 15.48 -18.05 2.45
C GLN A 81 14.19 -18.86 2.38
N ARG A 82 13.20 -18.50 3.21
CA ARG A 82 11.87 -19.12 3.15
C ARG A 82 11.18 -18.90 1.81
N GLY A 83 11.35 -17.70 1.24
CA GLY A 83 10.87 -17.40 -0.12
C GLY A 83 11.51 -18.29 -1.18
N GLN A 84 12.81 -18.54 -1.08
CA GLN A 84 13.54 -19.44 -1.97
C GLN A 84 13.07 -20.90 -1.85
N GLU A 85 12.88 -21.38 -0.62
CA GLU A 85 12.35 -22.72 -0.35
C GLU A 85 10.96 -22.94 -0.97
N PHE A 86 10.10 -21.93 -0.90
CA PHE A 86 8.77 -21.96 -1.49
C PHE A 86 8.76 -21.68 -3.00
N GLY A 87 9.92 -21.44 -3.62
CA GLY A 87 10.03 -21.12 -5.03
C GLY A 87 9.42 -19.77 -5.41
N ILE A 88 9.30 -18.84 -4.44
CA ILE A 88 8.77 -17.49 -4.68
C ILE A 88 9.78 -16.72 -5.52
N ARG A 89 9.33 -16.23 -6.68
CA ARG A 89 10.12 -15.41 -7.58
C ARG A 89 9.34 -14.18 -7.99
N ILE A 90 10.05 -13.07 -8.15
CA ILE A 90 9.52 -11.83 -8.70
C ILE A 90 10.07 -11.67 -10.11
N SER A 91 9.19 -11.65 -11.10
CA SER A 91 9.59 -11.44 -12.49
C SER A 91 9.98 -9.97 -12.74
N ASP A 92 10.78 -9.74 -13.78
CA ASP A 92 11.14 -8.36 -14.18
C ASP A 92 9.91 -7.55 -14.61
N GLY A 93 8.88 -8.21 -15.15
CA GLY A 93 7.62 -7.58 -15.50
C GLY A 93 6.89 -7.03 -14.26
N GLU A 94 6.77 -7.85 -13.20
CA GLU A 94 6.16 -7.43 -11.92
C GLU A 94 6.96 -6.30 -11.28
N LEU A 95 8.28 -6.42 -11.28
CA LEU A 95 9.17 -5.40 -10.74
C LEU A 95 9.04 -4.07 -11.50
N ASN A 96 8.99 -4.11 -12.84
CA ASN A 96 8.78 -2.92 -13.65
C ASN A 96 7.42 -2.25 -13.38
N GLN A 97 6.34 -3.02 -13.21
CA GLN A 97 5.03 -2.48 -12.83
C GLN A 97 5.09 -1.78 -11.47
N THR A 98 5.81 -2.35 -10.50
CA THR A 98 6.01 -1.72 -9.19
C THR A 98 6.74 -0.39 -9.33
N PHE A 99 7.79 -0.31 -10.16
CA PHE A 99 8.51 0.94 -10.39
C PHE A 99 7.68 1.99 -11.14
N ILE A 100 6.84 1.58 -12.09
CA ILE A 100 5.89 2.49 -12.75
C ILE A 100 4.93 3.10 -11.71
N GLN A 101 4.44 2.28 -10.77
CA GLN A 101 3.58 2.77 -9.70
C GLN A 101 4.31 3.71 -8.73
N ILE A 102 5.56 3.38 -8.36
CA ILE A 102 6.40 4.26 -7.52
C ILE A 102 6.62 5.61 -8.21
N ALA A 103 6.98 5.61 -9.49
CA ALA A 103 7.17 6.83 -10.27
C ALA A 103 5.87 7.67 -10.35
N ALA A 104 4.73 7.02 -10.63
CA ALA A 104 3.43 7.68 -10.68
C ALA A 104 3.04 8.31 -9.33
N ASN A 105 3.32 7.65 -8.21
CA ASN A 105 3.09 8.18 -6.87
C ASN A 105 3.98 9.40 -6.55
N ASN A 106 5.13 9.52 -7.23
CA ASN A 106 6.00 10.70 -7.18
C ASN A 106 5.65 11.76 -8.24
N GLY A 107 4.58 11.56 -9.02
CA GLY A 107 4.11 12.52 -10.02
C GLY A 107 4.95 12.56 -11.30
N VAL A 108 5.78 11.54 -11.56
CA VAL A 108 6.66 11.47 -12.73
C VAL A 108 6.48 10.14 -13.47
N ASN A 109 6.98 10.03 -14.70
CA ASN A 109 7.08 8.76 -15.40
C ASN A 109 8.34 7.98 -14.96
N LEU A 110 8.42 6.69 -15.31
CA LEU A 110 9.53 5.82 -14.90
C LEU A 110 10.89 6.32 -15.39
N GLU A 111 10.97 6.82 -16.62
CA GLU A 111 12.23 7.31 -17.21
C GLU A 111 12.76 8.53 -16.41
N GLN A 112 11.88 9.46 -16.11
CA GLN A 112 12.24 10.64 -15.30
C GLN A 112 12.63 10.23 -13.87
N PHE A 113 11.88 9.30 -13.27
CA PHE A 113 12.20 8.76 -11.94
C PHE A 113 13.62 8.18 -11.89
N ILE A 114 13.97 7.33 -12.87
CA ILE A 114 15.31 6.72 -12.94
C ILE A 114 16.39 7.80 -13.05
N LYS A 115 16.19 8.76 -13.95
CA LYS A 115 17.14 9.84 -14.19
C LYS A 115 17.37 10.69 -12.93
N ASP A 116 16.30 11.06 -12.24
CA ASP A 116 16.39 11.87 -11.04
C ASP A 116 17.04 11.11 -9.87
N TYR A 117 16.73 9.81 -9.76
CA TYR A 117 17.31 8.92 -8.75
C TYR A 117 18.83 8.76 -8.95
N GLU A 118 19.27 8.51 -10.18
CA GLU A 118 20.71 8.39 -10.50
C GLU A 118 21.44 9.74 -10.42
N ALA A 119 20.78 10.85 -10.74
CA ALA A 119 21.33 12.20 -10.58
C ALA A 119 21.56 12.56 -9.10
N SER A 120 20.85 11.94 -8.16
CA SER A 120 21.09 12.06 -6.72
C SER A 120 22.32 11.26 -6.22
N GLY A 121 23.02 10.55 -7.13
CA GLY A 121 24.18 9.73 -6.82
C GLY A 121 23.85 8.31 -6.34
N GLN A 122 22.60 7.89 -6.45
CA GLN A 122 22.14 6.57 -6.04
C GLN A 122 22.10 5.61 -7.24
N SER A 123 22.22 4.30 -7.00
CA SER A 123 22.17 3.28 -8.04
C SER A 123 20.76 2.74 -8.20
N TYR A 124 20.16 2.94 -9.38
CA TYR A 124 18.86 2.36 -9.70
C TYR A 124 18.86 0.83 -9.67
N GLU A 125 19.99 0.20 -10.07
CA GLU A 125 20.11 -1.26 -10.01
C GLU A 125 20.06 -1.78 -8.57
N LYS A 126 20.74 -1.12 -7.63
CA LYS A 126 20.63 -1.47 -6.21
C LYS A 126 19.20 -1.33 -5.69
N LEU A 127 18.54 -0.25 -6.02
CA LEU A 127 17.14 -0.05 -5.66
C LEU A 127 16.23 -1.15 -6.23
N ARG A 128 16.48 -1.60 -7.47
CA ARG A 128 15.73 -2.71 -8.07
C ARG A 128 15.86 -3.99 -7.25
N GLU A 129 17.07 -4.32 -6.81
CA GLU A 129 17.30 -5.52 -6.00
C GLU A 129 16.69 -5.39 -4.61
N GLU A 130 16.73 -4.22 -3.99
CA GLU A 130 16.06 -3.96 -2.71
C GLU A 130 14.54 -4.15 -2.83
N ILE A 131 13.90 -3.52 -3.81
CA ILE A 131 12.46 -3.67 -4.04
C ILE A 131 12.09 -5.12 -4.37
N ARG A 132 12.92 -5.84 -5.14
CA ARG A 132 12.70 -7.27 -5.41
C ARG A 132 12.70 -8.10 -4.13
N ARG A 133 13.65 -7.86 -3.24
CA ARG A 133 13.74 -8.53 -1.93
C ARG A 133 12.53 -8.22 -1.07
N ASP A 134 12.12 -6.96 -1.00
CA ASP A 134 10.93 -6.54 -0.26
C ASP A 134 9.64 -7.20 -0.80
N MET A 135 9.50 -7.30 -2.11
CA MET A 135 8.37 -7.99 -2.74
C MET A 135 8.33 -9.49 -2.40
N ILE A 136 9.51 -10.15 -2.34
CA ILE A 136 9.62 -11.56 -1.90
C ILE A 136 9.16 -11.69 -0.46
N ILE A 137 9.70 -10.85 0.44
CA ILE A 137 9.37 -10.84 1.87
C ILE A 137 7.87 -10.63 2.07
N GLN A 138 7.27 -9.65 1.43
CA GLN A 138 5.83 -9.40 1.50
C GLN A 138 5.00 -10.59 1.01
N ARG A 139 5.47 -11.31 -0.03
CA ARG A 139 4.78 -12.50 -0.55
C ARG A 139 4.87 -13.67 0.41
N VAL A 140 6.02 -13.86 1.06
CA VAL A 140 6.22 -14.84 2.15
C VAL A 140 5.29 -14.53 3.32
N GLN A 141 5.29 -13.30 3.80
CA GLN A 141 4.47 -12.87 4.93
C GLN A 141 2.97 -13.07 4.65
N ARG A 142 2.50 -12.66 3.47
CA ARG A 142 1.11 -12.88 3.06
C ARG A 142 0.76 -14.36 2.99
N GLY A 143 1.65 -15.19 2.46
CA GLY A 143 1.44 -16.63 2.37
C GLY A 143 1.33 -17.29 3.74
N ILE A 144 2.20 -16.93 4.69
CA ILE A 144 2.18 -17.42 6.07
C ILE A 144 0.88 -16.97 6.77
N VAL A 145 0.55 -15.68 6.69
CA VAL A 145 -0.65 -15.13 7.33
C VAL A 145 -1.91 -15.76 6.75
N SER A 146 -2.04 -15.83 5.42
CA SER A 146 -3.22 -16.43 4.77
C SER A 146 -3.40 -17.91 5.10
N GLY A 147 -2.30 -18.64 5.31
CA GLY A 147 -2.34 -20.04 5.70
C GLY A 147 -2.67 -20.28 7.18
N SER A 148 -2.45 -19.28 8.03
CA SER A 148 -2.68 -19.38 9.49
C SER A 148 -4.00 -18.78 9.96
N ILE A 149 -4.62 -17.92 9.15
CA ILE A 149 -5.92 -17.33 9.48
C ILE A 149 -7.04 -18.28 9.07
N ASN A 150 -7.78 -18.76 10.06
CA ASN A 150 -9.01 -19.53 9.85
C ASN A 150 -10.15 -18.75 10.53
N ILE A 151 -10.87 -17.97 9.74
CA ILE A 151 -12.01 -17.20 10.23
C ILE A 151 -13.20 -18.14 10.33
N THR A 152 -13.70 -18.35 11.53
CA THR A 152 -14.86 -19.20 11.80
C THR A 152 -16.18 -18.48 11.50
N ALA A 153 -17.24 -19.22 11.20
CA ALA A 153 -18.57 -18.67 11.04
C ALA A 153 -19.02 -17.87 12.29
N GLN A 154 -18.65 -18.34 13.49
CA GLN A 154 -18.96 -17.65 14.73
C GLN A 154 -18.26 -16.29 14.88
N GLU A 155 -17.00 -16.16 14.41
CA GLU A 155 -16.30 -14.87 14.39
C GLU A 155 -16.93 -13.92 13.39
N ILE A 156 -17.36 -14.42 12.23
CA ILE A 156 -18.10 -13.60 11.23
C ILE A 156 -19.42 -13.11 11.83
N GLU A 157 -20.21 -13.99 12.42
CA GLU A 157 -21.48 -13.61 13.09
C GLU A 157 -21.25 -12.63 14.23
N GLY A 158 -20.22 -12.87 15.04
CA GLY A 158 -19.83 -11.96 16.12
C GLY A 158 -19.45 -10.57 15.61
N PHE A 159 -18.68 -10.49 14.54
CA PHE A 159 -18.32 -9.20 13.92
C PHE A 159 -19.55 -8.50 13.33
N LEU A 160 -20.40 -9.22 12.60
CA LEU A 160 -21.62 -8.64 11.99
C LEU A 160 -22.61 -8.11 13.02
N ALA A 161 -22.56 -8.60 14.26
CA ALA A 161 -23.38 -8.10 15.37
C ALA A 161 -22.81 -6.85 16.04
N THR A 162 -21.59 -6.42 15.70
CA THR A 162 -20.98 -5.22 16.27
C THR A 162 -21.60 -3.94 15.71
N GLU A 163 -21.63 -2.87 16.51
CA GLU A 163 -22.06 -1.54 16.03
C GLU A 163 -21.18 -1.03 14.88
N GLU A 164 -19.88 -1.36 14.88
CA GLU A 164 -18.95 -1.00 13.83
C GLU A 164 -19.33 -1.67 12.50
N ALA A 165 -19.60 -2.97 12.49
CA ALA A 165 -20.03 -3.68 11.29
C ALA A 165 -21.39 -3.16 10.78
N ILE A 166 -22.34 -2.92 11.67
CA ILE A 166 -23.64 -2.34 11.35
C ILE A 166 -23.45 -0.96 10.68
N ALA A 167 -22.56 -0.12 11.25
CA ALA A 167 -22.28 1.21 10.70
C ALA A 167 -21.62 1.17 9.33
N GLN A 168 -20.71 0.20 9.08
CA GLN A 168 -20.00 0.04 7.82
C GLN A 168 -20.85 -0.63 6.74
N LEU A 169 -21.65 -1.62 7.10
CA LEU A 169 -22.41 -2.45 6.16
C LEU A 169 -23.84 -1.92 5.91
N THR A 170 -24.31 -0.93 6.70
CA THR A 170 -25.62 -0.33 6.46
C THR A 170 -25.60 0.45 5.14
N PRO A 171 -26.41 0.08 4.13
CA PRO A 171 -26.40 0.74 2.85
C PRO A 171 -26.89 2.19 2.95
N GLU A 172 -26.24 3.07 2.20
CA GLU A 172 -26.76 4.40 1.94
C GLU A 172 -27.71 4.34 0.74
N LEU A 173 -28.83 4.99 0.88
CA LEU A 173 -29.88 4.98 -0.12
C LEU A 173 -30.16 6.39 -0.61
N LEU A 174 -30.43 6.49 -1.89
CA LEU A 174 -30.92 7.69 -2.54
C LEU A 174 -32.40 7.48 -2.84
N VAL A 175 -33.26 8.17 -2.12
CA VAL A 175 -34.71 7.97 -2.17
C VAL A 175 -35.39 9.18 -2.78
N ARG A 176 -36.44 8.95 -3.55
CA ARG A 176 -37.38 9.98 -4.04
C ARG A 176 -38.68 9.85 -3.31
N GLN A 177 -39.34 10.97 -3.03
CA GLN A 177 -40.62 11.00 -2.35
C GLN A 177 -41.61 11.95 -3.02
N ILE A 178 -42.88 11.58 -2.95
CA ILE A 178 -44.00 12.48 -3.22
C ILE A 178 -44.69 12.73 -1.89
N GLN A 179 -44.82 13.99 -1.51
CA GLN A 179 -45.51 14.38 -0.29
C GLN A 179 -46.80 15.10 -0.67
N VAL A 180 -47.91 14.65 -0.12
CA VAL A 180 -49.26 15.25 -0.33
C VAL A 180 -49.95 15.50 0.99
N SER A 181 -51.04 16.30 0.97
CA SER A 181 -51.74 16.73 2.17
C SER A 181 -52.82 15.76 2.69
N SER A 182 -53.20 14.75 1.91
CA SER A 182 -54.25 13.80 2.29
C SER A 182 -53.91 12.37 1.84
N LEU A 183 -54.46 11.38 2.55
CA LEU A 183 -54.35 9.98 2.18
C LEU A 183 -55.01 9.68 0.82
N GLU A 184 -56.18 10.28 0.54
CA GLU A 184 -56.87 10.13 -0.73
C GLU A 184 -56.04 10.60 -1.94
N ALA A 185 -55.28 11.69 -1.76
CA ALA A 185 -54.34 12.16 -2.78
C ALA A 185 -53.16 11.20 -2.95
N ALA A 186 -52.69 10.60 -1.88
CA ALA A 186 -51.60 9.61 -1.94
C ALA A 186 -52.08 8.32 -2.66
N GLU A 187 -53.25 7.81 -2.35
CA GLU A 187 -53.86 6.65 -3.01
C GLU A 187 -54.06 6.90 -4.50
N THR A 188 -54.53 8.10 -4.88
CA THR A 188 -54.69 8.48 -6.28
C THR A 188 -53.35 8.47 -7.04
N ILE A 189 -52.28 8.97 -6.42
CA ILE A 189 -50.95 8.99 -7.04
C ILE A 189 -50.44 7.56 -7.17
N LEU A 190 -50.66 6.71 -6.18
CA LEU A 190 -50.21 5.32 -6.21
C LEU A 190 -50.86 4.59 -7.40
N LEU A 191 -52.16 4.76 -7.62
CA LEU A 191 -52.87 4.17 -8.78
C LEU A 191 -52.26 4.65 -10.11
N ARG A 192 -51.96 5.95 -10.24
CA ARG A 192 -51.37 6.52 -11.46
C ARG A 192 -49.96 5.96 -11.70
N LEU A 193 -49.16 5.73 -10.63
CA LEU A 193 -47.87 5.09 -10.72
C LEU A 193 -47.98 3.61 -11.15
N GLU A 194 -48.99 2.89 -10.63
CA GLU A 194 -49.29 1.49 -11.05
C GLU A 194 -49.71 1.42 -12.52
N GLU A 195 -50.37 2.45 -13.03
CA GLU A 195 -50.73 2.61 -14.44
C GLU A 195 -49.55 2.99 -15.34
N GLY A 196 -48.37 3.22 -14.76
CA GLY A 196 -47.11 3.48 -15.46
C GLY A 196 -46.82 4.95 -15.73
N GLU A 197 -47.48 5.88 -15.04
CA GLU A 197 -47.13 7.30 -15.13
C GLU A 197 -45.73 7.57 -14.54
N ASP A 198 -45.08 8.58 -15.11
CA ASP A 198 -43.72 8.94 -14.69
C ASP A 198 -43.71 9.56 -13.29
N PHE A 199 -42.81 9.02 -12.42
CA PHE A 199 -42.71 9.45 -11.03
C PHE A 199 -42.35 10.93 -10.91
N GLU A 200 -41.38 11.41 -11.71
CA GLU A 200 -40.89 12.80 -11.61
C GLU A 200 -41.96 13.78 -12.07
N ALA A 201 -42.74 13.41 -13.10
CA ALA A 201 -43.85 14.20 -13.55
C ALA A 201 -44.95 14.33 -12.46
N LEU A 202 -45.25 13.23 -11.77
CA LEU A 202 -46.21 13.24 -10.64
C LEU A 202 -45.65 14.02 -9.44
N VAL A 203 -44.37 13.97 -9.16
CA VAL A 203 -43.72 14.83 -8.16
C VAL A 203 -43.95 16.31 -8.51
N GLU A 204 -43.62 16.68 -9.76
CA GLU A 204 -43.77 18.07 -10.22
C GLU A 204 -45.22 18.55 -10.19
N GLU A 205 -46.18 17.68 -10.51
CA GLU A 205 -47.58 18.03 -10.51
C GLU A 205 -48.17 18.16 -9.10
N LYS A 206 -47.93 17.16 -8.24
CA LYS A 206 -48.69 16.94 -7.00
C LYS A 206 -47.93 17.13 -5.70
N SER A 207 -46.60 17.06 -5.70
CA SER A 207 -45.85 17.12 -4.45
C SER A 207 -45.86 18.50 -3.83
N ILE A 208 -46.06 18.55 -2.51
CA ILE A 208 -45.95 19.77 -1.68
C ILE A 208 -44.58 19.90 -1.02
N ASN A 209 -43.68 18.94 -1.27
CA ASN A 209 -42.31 18.93 -0.69
C ASN A 209 -41.43 20.02 -1.31
N GLN A 210 -40.46 20.53 -0.52
CA GLN A 210 -39.47 21.52 -0.97
C GLN A 210 -38.57 20.98 -2.10
N ASN A 211 -38.37 19.66 -2.17
CA ASN A 211 -37.54 18.99 -3.19
C ASN A 211 -38.33 18.67 -4.49
N LYS A 212 -39.52 19.24 -4.65
CA LYS A 212 -40.38 19.07 -5.82
C LYS A 212 -39.65 19.37 -7.13
N SER A 213 -38.91 20.48 -7.20
CA SER A 213 -38.13 20.89 -8.37
C SER A 213 -36.93 19.98 -8.71
N GLN A 214 -36.58 19.06 -7.81
CA GLN A 214 -35.55 18.05 -7.98
C GLN A 214 -36.12 16.64 -8.14
N GLY A 215 -37.38 16.52 -8.61
CA GLY A 215 -38.02 15.21 -8.76
C GLY A 215 -38.22 14.46 -7.44
N GLY A 216 -38.39 15.19 -6.34
CA GLY A 216 -38.58 14.61 -4.99
C GLY A 216 -37.35 13.97 -4.38
N LEU A 217 -36.16 14.22 -4.93
CA LEU A 217 -34.90 13.59 -4.51
C LEU A 217 -34.53 14.02 -3.09
N MET A 218 -34.18 13.05 -2.23
CA MET A 218 -33.64 13.24 -0.89
C MET A 218 -32.12 13.09 -0.92
N PRO A 219 -31.38 13.71 0.03
CA PRO A 219 -29.96 13.43 0.18
C PRO A 219 -29.70 11.96 0.51
N TRP A 220 -28.52 11.46 0.14
CA TRP A 220 -28.06 10.13 0.56
C TRP A 220 -28.16 9.97 2.07
N ARG A 221 -28.77 8.88 2.54
CA ARG A 221 -28.91 8.55 3.96
C ARG A 221 -28.83 7.04 4.17
N LYS A 222 -28.27 6.65 5.32
CA LYS A 222 -28.33 5.26 5.77
C LYS A 222 -29.76 4.88 6.12
N ILE A 223 -30.15 3.65 5.82
CA ILE A 223 -31.52 3.19 6.07
C ILE A 223 -31.94 3.28 7.54
N ASN A 224 -30.99 3.09 8.48
CA ASN A 224 -31.20 3.21 9.91
C ASN A 224 -31.35 4.67 10.42
N GLU A 225 -30.99 5.66 9.58
CA GLU A 225 -31.14 7.09 9.86
C GLU A 225 -32.47 7.65 9.27
N MET A 226 -33.18 6.83 8.52
CA MET A 226 -34.45 7.22 7.94
C MET A 226 -35.61 6.96 8.92
N PRO A 227 -36.69 7.77 8.86
CA PRO A 227 -37.93 7.44 9.57
C PRO A 227 -38.45 6.05 9.18
N SER A 228 -39.02 5.33 10.14
CA SER A 228 -39.48 3.94 9.97
C SER A 228 -40.39 3.73 8.73
N VAL A 229 -41.22 4.73 8.40
CA VAL A 229 -42.10 4.70 7.21
C VAL A 229 -41.31 4.47 5.91
N PHE A 230 -40.12 5.09 5.77
CA PHE A 230 -39.26 4.90 4.59
C PHE A 230 -38.53 3.56 4.65
N ALA A 231 -38.00 3.23 5.84
CA ALA A 231 -37.29 1.99 6.02
C ALA A 231 -38.17 0.76 5.74
N ASP A 232 -39.42 0.79 6.15
CA ASP A 232 -40.37 -0.29 5.96
C ASP A 232 -40.83 -0.39 4.46
N ALA A 233 -41.03 0.75 3.81
CA ALA A 233 -41.39 0.77 2.40
C ALA A 233 -40.25 0.20 1.51
N ILE A 234 -39.00 0.47 1.84
CA ILE A 234 -37.83 0.01 1.06
C ILE A 234 -37.55 -1.49 1.30
N ARG A 235 -37.77 -2.00 2.52
CA ARG A 235 -37.57 -3.42 2.83
C ARG A 235 -38.58 -4.34 2.17
N ASN A 236 -39.74 -3.82 1.79
CA ASN A 236 -40.86 -4.59 1.22
C ASN A 236 -40.92 -4.52 -0.33
N GLN A 237 -39.93 -3.87 -0.98
CA GLN A 237 -39.74 -3.90 -2.44
C GLN A 237 -38.67 -4.92 -2.83
#